data_7f2b1258a022a52f956d33c8a56e76d8
#
_entry.id   7f2b1258a022a52f956d33c8a56e76d8
#
_cell.length_a   1.000
_cell.length_b   1.000
_cell.length_c   1.000
_cell.angle_alpha   90.00
_cell.angle_beta   90.00
_cell.angle_gamma   90.00
#
_symmetry.space_group_name_H-M   'P 1'
#
loop_
_entity.id
_entity.type
_entity.pdbx_description
1 polymer ?
#
loop_
_entity_poly.entity_id
_entity_poly.type
_entity_poly.pdbx_seq_one_letter_code
_entity_poly.pdbx_strand_id
1 'polypeptide(L)'
;MVVRAYRESIELAELMGDQQYVYPGFDRAVAPDEPDSRKLSAWSLWPSLATPQKQPLVGTLKSHILFVDVSGRDVTSVLCFYTYTAAEEAVDGRFVSQARKVRGYEPGVFAYWVKMLAPELSSGGGLPPQKGPEAAPTADVFGDWRIVGALNSFAYFDGDLVHEWPTLHADVAACVDKAPDPPDRRAFLIDGEHPRSDFPTLPASPGWPAESR
;
A
#
# COMPACT_ATOMS: atom_id res chain seq x y z
N MET A 1 -7.36 -9.63 -4.05
CA MET A 1 -8.19 -8.44 -4.38
C MET A 1 -7.35 -7.46 -5.18
N VAL A 2 -7.95 -6.78 -6.13
CA VAL A 2 -7.30 -5.77 -7.00
C VAL A 2 -6.61 -4.67 -6.19
N VAL A 3 -7.22 -4.25 -5.08
CA VAL A 3 -6.63 -3.24 -4.19
C VAL A 3 -5.25 -3.64 -3.65
N ARG A 4 -5.01 -4.94 -3.42
CA ARG A 4 -3.68 -5.45 -3.04
C ARG A 4 -2.69 -5.24 -4.19
N ALA A 5 -3.06 -5.66 -5.42
CA ALA A 5 -2.22 -5.51 -6.60
C ALA A 5 -1.85 -4.04 -6.84
N TYR A 6 -2.83 -3.15 -6.70
CA TYR A 6 -2.63 -1.71 -6.82
C TYR A 6 -1.61 -1.19 -5.77
N ARG A 7 -1.83 -1.51 -4.49
CA ARG A 7 -0.97 -1.00 -3.42
C ARG A 7 0.46 -1.54 -3.51
N GLU A 8 0.64 -2.83 -3.80
CA GLU A 8 1.97 -3.42 -4.00
C GLU A 8 2.69 -2.83 -5.22
N SER A 9 1.96 -2.55 -6.33
CA SER A 9 2.52 -1.85 -7.50
C SER A 9 3.03 -0.46 -7.16
N ILE A 10 2.23 0.34 -6.47
CA ILE A 10 2.63 1.69 -6.05
C ILE A 10 3.89 1.61 -5.18
N GLU A 11 3.90 0.74 -4.16
CA GLU A 11 5.02 0.61 -3.24
C GLU A 11 6.32 0.22 -3.96
N LEU A 12 6.27 -0.78 -4.83
CA LEU A 12 7.45 -1.23 -5.55
C LEU A 12 8.00 -0.15 -6.50
N ALA A 13 7.12 0.52 -7.25
CA ALA A 13 7.53 1.58 -8.15
C ALA A 13 8.13 2.78 -7.40
N GLU A 14 7.55 3.18 -6.26
CA GLU A 14 8.07 4.27 -5.42
C GLU A 14 9.42 3.90 -4.79
N LEU A 15 9.58 2.68 -4.27
CA LEU A 15 10.84 2.21 -3.71
C LEU A 15 11.96 2.17 -4.75
N MET A 16 11.64 1.70 -5.96
CA MET A 16 12.62 1.57 -7.04
C MET A 16 12.82 2.87 -7.85
N GLY A 17 11.92 3.84 -7.70
CA GLY A 17 11.92 5.08 -8.47
C GLY A 17 11.67 4.86 -9.96
N ASP A 18 10.98 3.78 -10.32
CA ASP A 18 10.77 3.40 -11.71
C ASP A 18 9.42 2.69 -11.91
N GLN A 19 8.63 3.20 -12.85
CA GLN A 19 7.30 2.69 -13.17
C GLN A 19 7.30 1.26 -13.73
N GLN A 20 8.43 0.78 -14.27
CA GLN A 20 8.51 -0.62 -14.76
C GLN A 20 8.22 -1.67 -13.68
N TYR A 21 8.29 -1.30 -12.40
CA TYR A 21 8.02 -2.19 -11.27
C TYR A 21 6.54 -2.31 -10.88
N VAL A 22 5.63 -1.60 -11.56
CA VAL A 22 4.19 -1.86 -11.36
C VAL A 22 3.80 -3.23 -11.92
N TYR A 23 2.79 -3.83 -11.34
CA TYR A 23 2.34 -5.15 -11.74
C TYR A 23 1.64 -5.15 -13.13
N PRO A 24 1.70 -6.27 -13.86
CA PRO A 24 1.05 -6.38 -15.17
C PRO A 24 -0.44 -6.00 -15.12
N GLY A 25 -0.85 -5.15 -16.05
CA GLY A 25 -2.22 -4.62 -16.14
C GLY A 25 -2.45 -3.28 -15.41
N PHE A 26 -1.47 -2.78 -14.64
CA PHE A 26 -1.59 -1.52 -13.89
C PHE A 26 -1.96 -0.34 -14.77
N ASP A 27 -1.22 -0.08 -15.85
CA ASP A 27 -1.43 1.08 -16.76
C ASP A 27 -2.84 1.10 -17.37
N ARG A 28 -3.44 -0.07 -17.59
CA ARG A 28 -4.78 -0.20 -18.10
C ARG A 28 -5.84 -0.01 -16.99
N ALA A 29 -5.54 -0.50 -15.79
CA ALA A 29 -6.48 -0.50 -14.68
C ALA A 29 -6.57 0.85 -13.98
N VAL A 30 -5.47 1.60 -13.90
CA VAL A 30 -5.42 2.87 -13.18
C VAL A 30 -5.85 4.01 -14.10
N ALA A 31 -6.76 4.85 -13.63
CA ALA A 31 -7.17 6.05 -14.35
C ALA A 31 -5.97 7.01 -14.52
N PRO A 32 -5.99 7.90 -15.51
CA PRO A 32 -4.97 8.94 -15.63
C PRO A 32 -4.87 9.77 -14.35
N ASP A 33 -3.64 10.16 -13.99
CA ASP A 33 -3.39 11.19 -12.99
C ASP A 33 -3.94 12.53 -13.50
N GLU A 34 -4.70 13.23 -12.66
CA GLU A 34 -5.33 14.49 -13.01
C GLU A 34 -4.83 15.61 -12.06
N PRO A 35 -3.57 16.07 -12.20
CA PRO A 35 -2.97 17.03 -11.27
C PRO A 35 -3.73 18.37 -11.19
N ASP A 36 -4.52 18.73 -12.20
CA ASP A 36 -5.38 19.90 -12.23
C ASP A 36 -6.78 19.64 -11.64
N SER A 37 -7.06 18.41 -11.24
CA SER A 37 -8.32 18.06 -10.59
C SER A 37 -8.43 18.77 -9.24
N ARG A 38 -9.68 19.09 -8.85
CA ARG A 38 -9.98 19.55 -7.48
C ARG A 38 -10.05 18.40 -6.47
N LYS A 39 -9.89 17.15 -6.92
CA LYS A 39 -9.94 15.95 -6.11
C LYS A 39 -8.52 15.45 -5.84
N LEU A 40 -8.14 15.42 -4.58
CA LEU A 40 -6.85 14.88 -4.15
C LEU A 40 -6.69 13.41 -4.53
N SER A 41 -7.79 12.65 -4.50
CA SER A 41 -7.81 11.24 -4.88
C SER A 41 -7.44 10.97 -6.33
N ALA A 42 -7.60 11.96 -7.22
CA ALA A 42 -7.17 11.85 -8.61
C ALA A 42 -5.67 12.13 -8.79
N TRP A 43 -5.06 12.90 -7.90
CA TRP A 43 -3.62 13.21 -7.95
C TRP A 43 -2.73 12.08 -7.42
N SER A 44 -3.29 11.21 -6.57
CA SER A 44 -2.52 10.18 -5.86
C SER A 44 -2.66 8.80 -6.49
N LEU A 45 -3.12 8.74 -7.74
CA LEU A 45 -3.37 7.47 -8.43
C LEU A 45 -2.08 6.77 -8.88
N TRP A 46 -1.06 7.53 -9.23
CA TRP A 46 0.20 7.02 -9.77
C TRP A 46 1.33 7.10 -8.76
N PRO A 47 2.34 6.22 -8.84
CA PRO A 47 3.46 6.24 -7.93
C PRO A 47 4.27 7.53 -8.05
N SER A 48 4.72 8.06 -6.91
CA SER A 48 5.66 9.17 -6.88
C SER A 48 7.09 8.66 -7.05
N LEU A 49 7.69 8.90 -8.20
CA LEU A 49 9.04 8.40 -8.54
C LEU A 49 10.17 9.38 -8.14
N ALA A 50 9.82 10.52 -7.54
CA ALA A 50 10.78 11.61 -7.27
C ALA A 50 11.81 11.29 -6.18
N THR A 51 11.49 10.37 -5.28
CA THR A 51 12.33 10.06 -4.11
C THR A 51 12.50 8.55 -3.93
N PRO A 52 13.22 7.87 -4.83
CA PRO A 52 13.47 6.43 -4.70
C PRO A 52 14.24 6.13 -3.43
N GLN A 53 14.08 4.92 -2.91
CA GLN A 53 14.82 4.43 -1.78
C GLN A 53 16.31 4.35 -2.13
N LYS A 54 17.17 5.01 -1.35
CA LYS A 54 18.61 5.08 -1.64
C LYS A 54 19.40 3.94 -0.96
N GLN A 55 18.93 3.53 0.19
CA GLN A 55 19.58 2.46 0.98
C GLN A 55 18.78 1.16 0.83
N PRO A 56 19.45 -0.01 0.84
CA PRO A 56 18.76 -1.29 0.84
C PRO A 56 17.80 -1.39 2.01
N LEU A 57 16.56 -1.80 1.72
CA LEU A 57 15.57 -2.12 2.73
C LEU A 57 15.67 -3.59 3.13
N VAL A 58 15.45 -3.82 4.40
CA VAL A 58 15.31 -5.14 5.01
C VAL A 58 13.99 -5.22 5.76
N GLY A 59 13.57 -6.42 6.11
CA GLY A 59 12.31 -6.61 6.82
C GLY A 59 11.15 -6.93 5.91
N THR A 60 9.95 -6.68 6.38
CA THR A 60 8.71 -6.99 5.67
C THR A 60 7.71 -5.87 5.88
N LEU A 61 7.30 -5.21 4.80
CA LEU A 61 6.16 -4.32 4.82
C LEU A 61 4.89 -5.17 4.99
N LYS A 62 4.06 -4.80 5.95
CA LYS A 62 2.81 -5.52 6.25
C LYS A 62 1.62 -4.64 5.88
N SER A 63 0.55 -5.27 5.41
CA SER A 63 -0.71 -4.59 5.15
C SER A 63 -1.90 -5.42 5.62
N HIS A 64 -3.01 -4.74 5.93
CA HIS A 64 -4.27 -5.35 6.33
C HIS A 64 -5.42 -4.62 5.67
N ILE A 65 -6.32 -5.32 5.00
CA ILE A 65 -7.56 -4.72 4.48
C ILE A 65 -8.50 -4.51 5.65
N LEU A 66 -8.73 -3.25 6.01
CA LEU A 66 -9.58 -2.89 7.14
C LEU A 66 -11.06 -3.15 6.80
N PHE A 67 -11.51 -2.66 5.65
CA PHE A 67 -12.84 -2.95 5.12
C PHE A 67 -12.91 -2.81 3.60
N VAL A 68 -13.99 -3.33 3.05
CA VAL A 68 -14.41 -3.13 1.67
C VAL A 68 -15.89 -2.80 1.67
N ASP A 69 -16.26 -1.65 1.12
CA ASP A 69 -17.64 -1.25 0.91
C ASP A 69 -17.99 -1.35 -0.58
N VAL A 70 -19.18 -1.86 -0.89
CA VAL A 70 -19.64 -2.12 -2.26
C VAL A 70 -21.01 -1.48 -2.47
N SER A 71 -21.07 -0.54 -3.41
CA SER A 71 -22.32 0.10 -3.83
C SER A 71 -22.47 0.01 -5.34
N GLY A 72 -23.19 -0.99 -5.83
CA GLY A 72 -23.26 -1.29 -7.25
C GLY A 72 -21.89 -1.69 -7.80
N ARG A 73 -21.36 -0.91 -8.74
CA ARG A 73 -20.01 -1.08 -9.29
C ARG A 73 -18.95 -0.31 -8.53
N ASP A 74 -19.33 0.67 -7.73
CA ASP A 74 -18.40 1.42 -6.89
C ASP A 74 -17.96 0.54 -5.73
N VAL A 75 -16.64 0.38 -5.59
CA VAL A 75 -16.01 -0.36 -4.51
C VAL A 75 -14.99 0.53 -3.84
N THR A 76 -15.17 0.74 -2.55
CA THR A 76 -14.23 1.49 -1.72
C THR A 76 -13.55 0.54 -0.75
N SER A 77 -12.24 0.63 -0.62
CA SER A 77 -11.48 -0.15 0.34
C SER A 77 -10.57 0.74 1.15
N VAL A 78 -10.44 0.45 2.43
CA VAL A 78 -9.39 1.01 3.29
C VAL A 78 -8.43 -0.10 3.69
N LEU A 79 -7.14 0.19 3.54
CA LEU A 79 -6.05 -0.70 3.94
C LEU A 79 -5.20 -0.01 5.01
N CYS A 80 -4.80 -0.77 5.99
CA CYS A 80 -3.73 -0.40 6.91
C CYS A 80 -2.38 -0.82 6.34
N PHE A 81 -1.38 0.01 6.51
CA PHE A 81 -0.03 -0.23 6.03
C PHE A 81 0.96 0.04 7.15
N TYR A 82 1.87 -0.90 7.36
CA TYR A 82 2.80 -0.91 8.49
C TYR A 82 4.24 -0.91 7.99
N THR A 83 4.94 0.21 8.18
CA THR A 83 6.33 0.38 7.74
C THR A 83 7.34 0.19 8.86
N TYR A 84 6.91 0.16 10.12
CA TYR A 84 7.81 -0.01 11.27
C TYR A 84 8.51 -1.38 11.31
N THR A 85 8.05 -2.35 10.52
CA THR A 85 8.64 -3.70 10.38
C THR A 85 9.65 -3.81 9.23
N ALA A 86 9.90 -2.71 8.51
CA ALA A 86 10.97 -2.58 7.55
C ALA A 86 12.00 -1.56 8.04
N ALA A 87 13.23 -1.72 7.64
CA ALA A 87 14.34 -0.87 8.08
C ALA A 87 15.37 -0.68 6.97
N GLU A 88 16.08 0.42 7.01
CA GLU A 88 17.28 0.67 6.20
C GLU A 88 18.55 0.48 7.02
N GLU A 89 19.61 0.11 6.34
CA GLU A 89 20.91 -0.05 6.97
C GLU A 89 21.48 1.33 7.33
N ALA A 90 21.82 1.47 8.61
CA ALA A 90 22.54 2.60 9.13
C ALA A 90 24.07 2.34 9.10
N VAL A 91 24.84 3.19 9.73
CA VAL A 91 26.28 2.99 9.90
C VAL A 91 26.53 1.73 10.75
N ASP A 92 27.61 0.99 10.45
CA ASP A 92 28.08 -0.18 11.23
C ASP A 92 27.16 -1.42 11.22
N GLY A 93 26.35 -1.60 10.19
CA GLY A 93 25.51 -2.79 10.04
C GLY A 93 24.33 -2.85 11.04
N ARG A 94 23.96 -1.71 11.61
CA ARG A 94 22.73 -1.54 12.39
C ARG A 94 21.61 -1.10 11.46
N PHE A 95 20.37 -1.22 11.90
CA PHE A 95 19.19 -0.94 11.09
C PHE A 95 18.25 0.01 11.82
N VAL A 96 17.73 0.99 11.07
CA VAL A 96 16.76 1.98 11.55
C VAL A 96 15.43 1.75 10.85
N SER A 97 14.36 1.69 11.63
CA SER A 97 13.01 1.48 11.10
C SER A 97 12.59 2.56 10.10
N GLN A 98 11.86 2.16 9.07
CA GLN A 98 11.17 3.06 8.11
C GLN A 98 9.95 3.78 8.70
N ALA A 99 9.71 3.64 9.99
CA ALA A 99 8.61 4.35 10.66
C ALA A 99 8.83 5.85 10.64
N ARG A 100 8.10 6.57 9.79
CA ARG A 100 8.12 8.02 9.79
C ARG A 100 7.33 8.57 10.96
N LYS A 101 7.96 9.49 11.72
CA LYS A 101 7.29 10.20 12.81
C LYS A 101 6.53 11.40 12.21
N VAL A 102 5.21 11.30 12.13
CA VAL A 102 4.31 12.38 11.70
C VAL A 102 3.53 12.85 12.92
N ARG A 103 3.50 14.16 13.14
CA ARG A 103 2.79 14.73 14.31
C ARG A 103 1.30 14.36 14.26
N GLY A 104 0.80 13.78 15.35
CA GLY A 104 -0.60 13.40 15.46
C GLY A 104 -0.93 11.97 14.99
N TYR A 105 0.04 11.25 14.45
CA TYR A 105 -0.14 9.87 13.97
C TYR A 105 0.80 8.91 14.69
N GLU A 106 0.37 7.64 14.80
CA GLU A 106 1.23 6.55 15.27
C GLU A 106 2.34 6.30 14.25
N PRO A 107 3.63 6.38 14.63
CA PRO A 107 4.72 6.21 13.69
C PRO A 107 4.68 4.85 12.97
N GLY A 108 4.84 4.89 11.65
CA GLY A 108 4.89 3.69 10.82
C GLY A 108 3.55 2.97 10.64
N VAL A 109 2.42 3.61 11.02
CA VAL A 109 1.07 3.10 10.78
C VAL A 109 0.31 4.09 9.91
N PHE A 110 -0.16 3.64 8.75
CA PHE A 110 -0.87 4.46 7.78
C PHE A 110 -2.15 3.78 7.33
N ALA A 111 -3.13 4.59 6.94
CA ALA A 111 -4.31 4.14 6.24
C ALA A 111 -4.25 4.58 4.78
N TYR A 112 -4.70 3.71 3.87
CA TYR A 112 -4.87 3.99 2.45
C TYR A 112 -6.33 3.77 2.08
N TRP A 113 -6.93 4.77 1.46
CA TRP A 113 -8.27 4.71 0.89
C TRP A 113 -8.15 4.56 -0.62
N VAL A 114 -8.86 3.59 -1.20
CA VAL A 114 -8.82 3.30 -2.64
C VAL A 114 -10.24 3.14 -3.16
N LYS A 115 -10.57 3.91 -4.20
CA LYS A 115 -11.84 3.78 -4.94
C LYS A 115 -11.62 3.02 -6.23
N MET A 116 -12.45 2.02 -6.46
CA MET A 116 -12.40 1.13 -7.62
C MET A 116 -13.76 1.05 -8.29
N LEU A 117 -13.77 0.72 -9.58
CA LEU A 117 -14.96 0.33 -10.33
C LEU A 117 -14.85 -1.15 -10.69
N ALA A 118 -15.84 -1.93 -10.27
CA ALA A 118 -15.95 -3.33 -10.66
C ALA A 118 -16.31 -3.45 -12.17
N PRO A 119 -15.90 -4.55 -12.83
CA PRO A 119 -16.29 -4.84 -14.21
C PRO A 119 -17.81 -4.85 -14.39
N GLU A 120 -18.25 -4.65 -15.62
CA GLU A 120 -19.66 -4.90 -15.97
C GLU A 120 -19.96 -6.40 -15.89
N LEU A 121 -21.16 -6.75 -15.42
CA LEU A 121 -21.58 -8.14 -15.25
C LEU A 121 -21.52 -8.98 -16.54
N SER A 122 -21.52 -8.33 -17.69
CA SER A 122 -21.43 -8.95 -19.01
C SER A 122 -20.02 -9.38 -19.43
N SER A 123 -18.98 -8.92 -18.76
CA SER A 123 -17.60 -9.17 -19.17
C SER A 123 -17.06 -10.58 -18.84
N GLY A 124 -17.79 -11.39 -18.10
CA GLY A 124 -17.53 -12.85 -17.91
C GLY A 124 -16.19 -13.23 -17.28
N GLY A 125 -15.30 -12.28 -17.06
CA GLY A 125 -13.96 -12.49 -16.52
C GLY A 125 -13.93 -12.33 -15.01
N GLY A 126 -13.85 -13.44 -14.27
CA GLY A 126 -13.46 -13.41 -12.86
C GLY A 126 -12.03 -12.88 -12.72
N LEU A 127 -11.72 -12.29 -11.55
CA LEU A 127 -10.33 -11.98 -11.23
C LEU A 127 -9.47 -13.24 -11.31
N PRO A 128 -8.24 -13.13 -11.87
CA PRO A 128 -7.28 -14.22 -11.78
C PRO A 128 -7.02 -14.56 -10.31
N PRO A 129 -6.57 -15.78 -10.01
CA PRO A 129 -6.26 -16.19 -8.65
C PRO A 129 -5.29 -15.21 -7.99
N GLN A 130 -5.57 -14.85 -6.74
CA GLN A 130 -4.78 -13.85 -5.98
C GLN A 130 -3.94 -14.51 -4.88
N LYS A 131 -3.62 -15.81 -5.06
CA LYS A 131 -2.80 -16.61 -4.14
C LYS A 131 -1.91 -17.55 -4.90
N GLY A 132 -0.70 -17.75 -4.42
CA GLY A 132 0.26 -18.68 -4.98
C GLY A 132 1.62 -18.58 -4.31
N PRO A 133 2.63 -19.24 -4.85
CA PRO A 133 3.96 -19.29 -4.26
C PRO A 133 4.87 -18.10 -4.64
N GLU A 134 4.50 -17.32 -5.67
CA GLU A 134 5.39 -16.29 -6.20
C GLU A 134 5.37 -15.00 -5.36
N ALA A 135 6.49 -14.30 -5.34
CA ALA A 135 6.61 -13.03 -4.64
C ALA A 135 5.88 -11.88 -5.36
N ALA A 136 5.76 -11.95 -6.68
CA ALA A 136 5.09 -10.97 -7.53
C ALA A 136 4.34 -11.68 -8.66
N PRO A 137 3.26 -11.07 -9.21
CA PRO A 137 2.54 -11.64 -10.33
C PRO A 137 3.32 -11.44 -11.64
N THR A 138 3.26 -12.43 -12.53
CA THR A 138 3.82 -12.40 -13.89
C THR A 138 2.76 -12.14 -14.97
N ALA A 139 1.48 -12.26 -14.60
CA ALA A 139 0.34 -12.00 -15.48
C ALA A 139 -0.53 -10.86 -14.93
N ASP A 140 -1.40 -10.33 -15.78
CA ASP A 140 -2.37 -9.30 -15.41
C ASP A 140 -3.23 -9.74 -14.22
N VAL A 141 -3.18 -8.97 -13.13
CA VAL A 141 -3.90 -9.23 -11.88
C VAL A 141 -5.03 -8.25 -11.62
N PHE A 142 -5.26 -7.32 -12.55
CA PHE A 142 -6.31 -6.32 -12.46
C PHE A 142 -7.57 -6.71 -13.24
N GLY A 143 -7.43 -7.44 -14.36
CA GLY A 143 -8.54 -7.74 -15.25
C GLY A 143 -9.24 -6.46 -15.72
N ASP A 144 -10.57 -6.45 -15.74
CA ASP A 144 -11.38 -5.30 -16.17
C ASP A 144 -11.71 -4.32 -15.04
N TRP A 145 -11.07 -4.45 -13.87
CA TRP A 145 -11.23 -3.49 -12.79
C TRP A 145 -10.54 -2.16 -13.11
N ARG A 146 -11.13 -1.07 -12.58
CA ARG A 146 -10.55 0.27 -12.71
C ARG A 146 -10.28 0.86 -11.33
N ILE A 147 -9.11 1.44 -11.14
CA ILE A 147 -8.76 2.24 -9.96
C ILE A 147 -9.00 3.69 -10.33
N VAL A 148 -9.87 4.38 -9.61
CA VAL A 148 -10.34 5.72 -9.97
C VAL A 148 -10.11 6.77 -8.89
N GLY A 149 -9.56 6.39 -7.76
CA GLY A 149 -9.18 7.31 -6.69
C GLY A 149 -8.30 6.62 -5.67
N ALA A 150 -7.33 7.34 -5.13
CA ALA A 150 -6.48 6.88 -4.04
C ALA A 150 -6.09 8.04 -3.12
N LEU A 151 -6.08 7.78 -1.83
CA LEU A 151 -5.62 8.71 -0.79
C LEU A 151 -4.80 7.95 0.23
N ASN A 152 -3.86 8.67 0.83
CA ASN A 152 -3.00 8.11 1.86
C ASN A 152 -2.94 9.08 3.04
N SER A 153 -3.11 8.58 4.24
CA SER A 153 -3.18 9.39 5.47
C SER A 153 -1.87 10.14 5.78
N PHE A 154 -0.78 9.81 5.09
CA PHE A 154 0.53 10.42 5.29
C PHE A 154 0.76 11.67 4.43
N ALA A 155 0.18 11.73 3.23
CA ALA A 155 0.64 12.64 2.17
C ALA A 155 0.12 14.07 2.27
N TYR A 156 -0.94 14.35 3.06
CA TYR A 156 -1.65 15.62 3.01
C TYR A 156 -2.02 16.14 4.40
N PHE A 157 -2.22 17.45 4.52
CA PHE A 157 -2.75 18.08 5.72
C PHE A 157 -4.20 17.63 5.95
N ASP A 158 -4.52 17.28 7.19
CA ASP A 158 -5.81 16.69 7.61
C ASP A 158 -7.06 17.38 7.03
N GLY A 159 -7.06 18.71 6.90
CA GLY A 159 -8.22 19.48 6.45
C GLY A 159 -8.65 19.18 5.02
N ASP A 160 -7.73 18.87 4.12
CA ASP A 160 -8.03 18.64 2.71
C ASP A 160 -8.50 17.19 2.47
N LEU A 161 -7.95 16.21 3.20
CA LEU A 161 -8.30 14.81 3.09
C LEU A 161 -9.71 14.49 3.59
N VAL A 162 -10.15 15.09 4.70
CA VAL A 162 -11.45 14.77 5.30
C VAL A 162 -12.65 15.15 4.42
N HIS A 163 -12.48 16.00 3.42
CA HIS A 163 -13.54 16.27 2.43
C HIS A 163 -13.81 15.08 1.52
N GLU A 164 -12.77 14.36 1.10
CA GLU A 164 -12.91 13.19 0.23
C GLU A 164 -12.93 11.88 1.03
N TRP A 165 -12.40 11.90 2.24
CA TRP A 165 -12.31 10.75 3.15
C TRP A 165 -12.82 11.11 4.56
N PRO A 166 -14.14 11.23 4.77
CA PRO A 166 -14.72 11.69 6.04
C PRO A 166 -14.39 10.81 7.25
N THR A 167 -14.10 9.54 7.05
CA THR A 167 -13.74 8.57 8.09
C THR A 167 -12.25 8.46 8.38
N LEU A 168 -11.41 9.31 7.77
CA LEU A 168 -9.94 9.26 7.86
C LEU A 168 -9.43 9.00 9.28
N HIS A 169 -9.82 9.81 10.25
CA HIS A 169 -9.31 9.68 11.62
C HIS A 169 -9.75 8.37 12.30
N ALA A 170 -10.98 7.94 12.06
CA ALA A 170 -11.48 6.67 12.59
C ALA A 170 -10.77 5.48 11.95
N ASP A 171 -10.50 5.54 10.65
CA ASP A 171 -9.81 4.49 9.91
C ASP A 171 -8.33 4.38 10.31
N VAL A 172 -7.66 5.52 10.53
CA VAL A 172 -6.29 5.54 11.06
C VAL A 172 -6.25 4.94 12.47
N ALA A 173 -7.17 5.31 13.35
CA ALA A 173 -7.25 4.73 14.69
C ALA A 173 -7.48 3.21 14.63
N ALA A 174 -8.39 2.76 13.77
CA ALA A 174 -8.64 1.33 13.56
C ALA A 174 -7.39 0.60 13.01
N CYS A 175 -6.59 1.24 12.16
CA CYS A 175 -5.33 0.69 11.69
C CYS A 175 -4.30 0.54 12.83
N VAL A 176 -4.26 1.47 13.78
CA VAL A 176 -3.42 1.34 14.98
C VAL A 176 -3.86 0.14 15.82
N ASP A 177 -5.17 -0.03 16.02
CA ASP A 177 -5.74 -1.15 16.80
C ASP A 177 -5.52 -2.51 16.11
N LYS A 178 -5.45 -2.54 14.76
CA LYS A 178 -5.19 -3.75 13.96
C LYS A 178 -3.72 -4.00 13.68
N ALA A 179 -2.81 -3.19 14.22
CA ALA A 179 -1.39 -3.39 14.03
C ALA A 179 -0.96 -4.79 14.54
N PRO A 180 -0.19 -5.55 13.73
CA PRO A 180 0.13 -6.94 14.04
C PRO A 180 1.04 -7.12 15.27
N ASP A 181 1.73 -6.07 15.67
CA ASP A 181 2.65 -6.09 16.81
C ASP A 181 2.08 -5.21 17.94
N PRO A 182 2.26 -5.60 19.21
CA PRO A 182 1.79 -4.82 20.36
C PRO A 182 2.55 -3.48 20.49
N PRO A 183 1.98 -2.47 21.18
CA PRO A 183 2.53 -1.12 21.25
C PRO A 183 3.97 -1.04 21.72
N ASP A 184 4.36 -1.83 22.72
CA ASP A 184 5.72 -1.91 23.24
C ASP A 184 6.73 -2.44 22.22
N ARG A 185 6.35 -3.45 21.43
CA ARG A 185 7.18 -3.94 20.32
C ARG A 185 7.31 -2.91 19.19
N ARG A 186 6.23 -2.21 18.85
CA ARG A 186 6.29 -1.13 17.86
C ARG A 186 7.22 -0.01 18.32
N ALA A 187 7.04 0.47 19.56
CA ALA A 187 7.89 1.49 20.15
C ALA A 187 9.37 1.06 20.15
N PHE A 188 9.66 -0.19 20.52
CA PHE A 188 11.00 -0.73 20.46
C PHE A 188 11.59 -0.67 19.04
N LEU A 189 10.87 -1.15 18.01
CA LEU A 189 11.37 -1.16 16.64
C LEU A 189 11.59 0.24 16.06
N ILE A 190 10.80 1.22 16.50
CA ILE A 190 10.84 2.60 16.00
C ILE A 190 11.96 3.41 16.64
N ASP A 191 12.38 3.06 17.83
CA ASP A 191 13.34 3.85 18.60
C ASP A 191 14.76 3.28 18.51
N GLY A 192 15.66 4.09 17.93
CA GLY A 192 17.09 3.75 17.85
C GLY A 192 17.45 2.82 16.71
N GLU A 193 18.57 2.13 16.89
CA GLU A 193 19.19 1.23 15.93
C GLU A 193 19.17 -0.21 16.44
N HIS A 194 18.84 -1.15 15.56
CA HIS A 194 18.60 -2.54 15.89
C HIS A 194 19.46 -3.50 15.05
N PRO A 195 19.70 -4.73 15.53
CA PRO A 195 20.30 -5.76 14.70
C PRO A 195 19.34 -6.21 13.58
N ARG A 196 19.90 -6.72 12.50
CA ARG A 196 19.15 -7.26 11.34
C ARG A 196 18.06 -8.26 11.74
N SER A 197 18.28 -9.04 12.78
CA SER A 197 17.35 -10.06 13.29
C SER A 197 16.01 -9.50 13.78
N ASP A 198 15.94 -8.21 14.12
CA ASP A 198 14.70 -7.57 14.53
C ASP A 198 13.76 -7.23 13.33
N PHE A 199 14.31 -7.24 12.11
CA PHE A 199 13.59 -6.99 10.87
C PHE A 199 13.64 -8.22 9.93
N PRO A 200 12.92 -9.30 10.24
CA PRO A 200 12.93 -10.50 9.42
C PRO A 200 12.26 -10.25 8.05
N THR A 201 12.90 -10.71 6.99
CA THR A 201 12.28 -10.76 5.66
C THR A 201 11.46 -12.04 5.54
N LEU A 202 10.16 -11.89 5.51
CA LEU A 202 9.21 -12.98 5.37
C LEU A 202 8.83 -13.19 3.90
N PRO A 203 8.46 -14.41 3.51
CA PRO A 203 7.90 -14.64 2.18
C PRO A 203 6.58 -13.88 2.00
N ALA A 204 6.26 -13.51 0.76
CA ALA A 204 4.98 -12.88 0.44
C ALA A 204 3.81 -13.77 0.89
N SER A 205 2.87 -13.19 1.67
CA SER A 205 1.73 -13.93 2.19
C SER A 205 0.45 -13.07 2.17
N PRO A 206 -0.56 -13.47 1.40
CA PRO A 206 -0.52 -14.54 0.40
C PRO A 206 0.45 -14.19 -0.74
N GLY A 207 1.14 -15.17 -1.31
CA GLY A 207 1.93 -14.96 -2.53
C GLY A 207 1.04 -14.77 -3.77
N TRP A 208 1.64 -14.76 -4.95
CA TRP A 208 0.97 -14.63 -6.23
C TRP A 208 0.97 -15.95 -7.01
N PRO A 209 0.03 -16.14 -7.96
CA PRO A 209 0.02 -17.34 -8.79
C PRO A 209 1.34 -17.52 -9.54
N ALA A 210 1.77 -18.77 -9.67
CA ALA A 210 2.82 -19.12 -10.63
C ALA A 210 2.32 -18.97 -12.07
N GLU A 211 3.21 -18.74 -13.02
CA GLU A 211 2.87 -18.81 -14.44
C GLU A 211 2.20 -20.15 -14.77
N SER A 212 1.09 -20.07 -15.50
CA SER A 212 0.49 -21.26 -16.11
C SER A 212 1.44 -21.77 -17.18
N ARG A 213 2.01 -22.94 -16.96
CA ARG A 213 2.81 -23.64 -17.98
C ARG A 213 1.94 -24.13 -19.11
#